data_3f19a5f4a56ee289fd8caa8bf6f2427c
#
_entry.id   3f19a5f4a56ee289fd8caa8bf6f2427c
#
_cell.length_a   1.000
_cell.length_b   1.000
_cell.length_c   1.000
_cell.angle_alpha   90.00
_cell.angle_beta   90.00
_cell.angle_gamma   90.00
#
_symmetry.space_group_name_H-M   'P 1'
#
loop_
_entity.id
_entity.type
_entity.pdbx_description
1 polymer ?
#
loop_
_entity_poly.entity_id
_entity_poly.type
_entity_poly.pdbx_seq_one_letter_code
_entity_poly.pdbx_strand_id
1 'polypeptide(L)'
;GDPNLYKVHKTYVHDKFDLTDKDIYLNDLESQNKMNLNFGTALKIFESIITNFDEDKTSTVESYPKVPGRFEEVSKNPIKIIDGAHNASSLETLVSFIEENHTIDDFDIYIGMKKGKNIIEFMNKIFTKNFNQIYLIENDSFFEQTKTSDFENYFNANGLTYKVATIGDFYTSKNPSILTGSLYLVGKYKKEYS
;
A
#
# COMPACT_ATOMS: atom_id res chain seq x y z
N GLY A 1 9.08 -4.72 -8.69
CA GLY A 1 8.68 -3.96 -9.87
C GLY A 1 9.16 -4.61 -11.16
N ASP A 2 8.58 -4.25 -12.30
CA ASP A 2 9.01 -4.76 -13.60
C ASP A 2 10.47 -4.33 -13.88
N PRO A 3 11.40 -5.28 -14.13
CA PRO A 3 12.82 -4.96 -14.39
C PRO A 3 13.01 -4.04 -15.61
N ASN A 4 12.10 -4.12 -16.60
CA ASN A 4 12.15 -3.29 -17.79
C ASN A 4 11.74 -1.84 -17.50
N LEU A 5 10.71 -1.67 -16.67
CA LEU A 5 10.29 -0.34 -16.21
C LEU A 5 11.38 0.34 -15.39
N TYR A 6 12.02 -0.42 -14.52
CA TYR A 6 13.16 0.02 -13.73
C TYR A 6 14.31 0.52 -14.62
N LYS A 7 14.65 -0.24 -15.66
CA LYS A 7 15.72 0.11 -16.59
C LYS A 7 15.44 1.42 -17.35
N VAL A 8 14.19 1.63 -17.77
CA VAL A 8 13.77 2.87 -18.45
C VAL A 8 13.84 4.07 -17.51
N HIS A 9 13.33 3.93 -16.28
CA HIS A 9 13.40 5.00 -15.29
C HIS A 9 14.84 5.33 -14.88
N LYS A 10 15.69 4.32 -14.73
CA LYS A 10 17.10 4.47 -14.42
C LYS A 10 17.80 5.31 -15.48
N THR A 11 17.67 4.98 -16.75
CA THR A 11 18.28 5.72 -17.86
C THR A 11 17.82 7.18 -17.88
N TYR A 12 16.50 7.41 -17.73
CA TYR A 12 15.96 8.77 -17.73
C TYR A 12 16.48 9.62 -16.58
N VAL A 13 16.59 9.07 -15.39
CA VAL A 13 17.09 9.78 -14.21
C VAL A 13 18.58 10.08 -14.36
N HIS A 14 19.38 9.13 -14.84
CA HIS A 14 20.81 9.33 -15.12
C HIS A 14 21.04 10.44 -16.14
N ASP A 15 20.36 10.36 -17.28
CA ASP A 15 20.57 11.31 -18.38
C ASP A 15 20.12 12.74 -18.02
N LYS A 16 19.09 12.85 -17.17
CA LYS A 16 18.50 14.15 -16.85
C LYS A 16 19.12 14.84 -15.63
N PHE A 17 19.58 14.07 -14.67
CA PHE A 17 20.01 14.59 -13.36
C PHE A 17 21.48 14.27 -13.03
N ASP A 18 22.21 13.65 -13.95
CA ASP A 18 23.62 13.23 -13.76
C ASP A 18 23.84 12.39 -12.48
N LEU A 19 22.82 11.57 -12.14
CA LEU A 19 22.87 10.69 -10.98
C LEU A 19 23.54 9.37 -11.33
N THR A 20 24.44 8.90 -10.49
CA THR A 20 25.10 7.61 -10.63
C THR A 20 24.25 6.49 -10.03
N ASP A 21 24.52 5.25 -10.43
CA ASP A 21 23.92 4.06 -9.79
C ASP A 21 24.12 4.08 -8.28
N LYS A 22 25.26 4.60 -7.82
CA LYS A 22 25.61 4.71 -6.43
C LYS A 22 24.67 5.67 -5.68
N ASP A 23 24.31 6.79 -6.32
CA ASP A 23 23.40 7.77 -5.71
C ASP A 23 21.97 7.23 -5.55
N ILE A 24 21.57 6.36 -6.47
CA ILE A 24 20.23 5.74 -6.43
C ILE A 24 20.17 4.58 -5.44
N TYR A 25 21.27 3.81 -5.27
CA TYR A 25 21.31 2.56 -4.51
C TYR A 25 21.93 2.65 -3.11
N LEU A 26 22.65 3.70 -2.76
CA LEU A 26 23.28 3.77 -1.45
C LEU A 26 22.30 3.76 -0.28
N ASN A 27 21.05 4.16 -0.53
CA ASN A 27 19.98 4.07 0.46
C ASN A 27 19.30 2.70 0.51
N ASP A 28 19.64 1.78 -0.41
CA ASP A 28 18.99 0.46 -0.55
C ASP A 28 19.59 -0.57 0.42
N LEU A 29 20.84 -0.38 0.82
CA LEU A 29 21.60 -1.38 1.58
C LEU A 29 21.29 -1.38 3.08
N GLU A 30 20.74 -0.30 3.61
CA GLU A 30 20.49 -0.16 5.06
C GLU A 30 19.01 -0.17 5.44
N SER A 31 18.09 -0.03 4.49
CA SER A 31 16.66 0.08 4.77
C SER A 31 15.84 -0.99 4.03
N GLN A 32 15.36 -1.97 4.75
CA GLN A 32 14.34 -2.91 4.26
C GLN A 32 12.95 -2.23 4.08
N ASN A 33 12.82 -0.97 4.50
CA ASN A 33 11.58 -0.23 4.46
C ASN A 33 11.47 0.60 3.17
N LYS A 34 10.52 0.24 2.29
CA LYS A 34 10.26 0.94 1.01
C LYS A 34 9.91 2.42 1.18
N MET A 35 9.38 2.85 2.32
CA MET A 35 9.12 4.27 2.59
C MET A 35 10.42 5.05 2.74
N ASN A 36 11.38 4.50 3.48
CA ASN A 36 12.69 5.10 3.66
C ASN A 36 13.45 5.16 2.33
N LEU A 37 13.34 4.11 1.50
CA LEU A 37 13.91 4.09 0.16
C LEU A 37 13.32 5.17 -0.76
N ASN A 38 12.01 5.33 -0.79
CA ASN A 38 11.35 6.37 -1.57
C ASN A 38 11.73 7.77 -1.07
N PHE A 39 11.84 7.96 0.23
CA PHE A 39 12.25 9.21 0.83
C PHE A 39 13.72 9.55 0.49
N GLY A 40 14.64 8.58 0.64
CA GLY A 40 16.03 8.76 0.27
C GLY A 40 16.20 9.09 -1.21
N THR A 41 15.45 8.43 -2.09
CA THR A 41 15.44 8.75 -3.53
C THR A 41 14.94 10.17 -3.78
N ALA A 42 13.87 10.60 -3.11
CA ALA A 42 13.35 11.96 -3.23
C ALA A 42 14.37 13.01 -2.74
N LEU A 43 15.06 12.74 -1.63
CA LEU A 43 16.13 13.61 -1.13
C LEU A 43 17.27 13.76 -2.14
N LYS A 44 17.74 12.65 -2.72
CA LYS A 44 18.83 12.69 -3.72
C LYS A 44 18.43 13.46 -4.98
N ILE A 45 17.21 13.32 -5.44
CA ILE A 45 16.69 14.14 -6.54
C ILE A 45 16.66 15.63 -6.13
N PHE A 46 16.22 15.91 -4.91
CA PHE A 46 16.13 17.27 -4.40
C PHE A 46 17.53 17.93 -4.28
N GLU A 47 18.52 17.22 -3.72
CA GLU A 47 19.92 17.64 -3.65
C GLU A 47 20.48 17.98 -5.02
N SER A 48 20.13 17.20 -6.06
CA SER A 48 20.61 17.42 -7.42
C SER A 48 20.03 18.67 -8.09
N ILE A 49 18.92 19.20 -7.57
CA ILE A 49 18.19 20.34 -8.15
C ILE A 49 18.49 21.63 -7.38
N ILE A 50 18.74 21.55 -6.08
CA ILE A 50 18.92 22.71 -5.20
C ILE A 50 20.39 22.94 -4.91
N THR A 51 20.94 24.01 -5.46
CA THR A 51 22.26 24.54 -5.08
C THR A 51 22.18 25.10 -3.64
N ASN A 52 23.01 24.58 -2.73
CA ASN A 52 23.06 24.87 -1.29
C ASN A 52 22.05 24.07 -0.44
N PHE A 53 21.85 22.81 -0.76
CA PHE A 53 21.14 21.88 0.08
C PHE A 53 21.95 21.65 1.38
N ASP A 54 21.30 21.84 2.51
CA ASP A 54 21.88 21.66 3.84
C ASP A 54 21.33 20.36 4.43
N GLU A 55 22.11 19.28 4.40
CA GLU A 55 21.71 17.97 4.92
C GLU A 55 21.34 18.01 6.40
N ASP A 56 21.95 18.89 7.18
CA ASP A 56 21.68 19.03 8.62
C ASP A 56 20.28 19.57 8.91
N LYS A 57 19.61 20.13 7.90
CA LYS A 57 18.21 20.60 7.99
C LYS A 57 17.19 19.58 7.52
N THR A 58 17.61 18.45 6.96
CA THR A 58 16.70 17.37 6.63
C THR A 58 16.32 16.63 7.90
N SER A 59 15.09 16.84 8.29
CA SER A 59 14.48 16.10 9.37
C SER A 59 14.36 14.61 8.99
N THR A 60 14.30 13.75 10.00
CA THR A 60 14.12 12.30 9.79
C THR A 60 12.79 12.00 9.11
N VAL A 61 12.67 10.84 8.46
CA VAL A 61 11.41 10.37 7.82
C VAL A 61 10.21 10.52 8.75
N GLU A 62 10.39 10.34 10.04
CA GLU A 62 9.35 10.43 11.08
C GLU A 62 8.77 11.83 11.25
N SER A 63 9.51 12.87 10.87
CA SER A 63 9.07 14.27 11.01
C SER A 63 8.26 14.79 9.81
N TYR A 64 8.18 14.00 8.71
CA TYR A 64 7.38 14.40 7.56
C TYR A 64 5.90 14.03 7.73
N PRO A 65 4.99 14.83 7.18
CA PRO A 65 3.57 14.50 7.22
C PRO A 65 3.32 13.14 6.56
N LYS A 66 2.63 12.26 7.28
CA LYS A 66 2.21 10.98 6.70
C LYS A 66 1.34 11.24 5.48
N VAL A 67 1.61 10.51 4.40
CA VAL A 67 0.79 10.60 3.19
C VAL A 67 -0.57 9.99 3.46
N PRO A 68 -1.67 10.74 3.27
CA PRO A 68 -3.02 10.21 3.50
C PRO A 68 -3.28 8.93 2.72
N GLY A 69 -3.86 7.93 3.37
CA GLY A 69 -4.12 6.62 2.77
C GLY A 69 -2.87 5.77 2.53
N ARG A 70 -1.81 6.01 3.28
CA ARG A 70 -0.61 5.17 3.31
C ARG A 70 -0.30 4.79 4.76
N PHE A 71 -0.47 3.51 5.10
CA PHE A 71 -0.30 3.01 6.47
C PHE A 71 -0.98 3.89 7.52
N GLU A 72 -2.12 4.47 7.15
CA GLU A 72 -2.80 5.46 7.98
C GLU A 72 -3.66 4.76 9.03
N GLU A 73 -3.29 4.88 10.30
CA GLU A 73 -4.09 4.41 11.41
C GLU A 73 -5.23 5.41 11.67
N VAL A 74 -6.47 4.96 11.49
CA VAL A 74 -7.69 5.77 11.66
C VAL A 74 -8.44 5.47 12.95
N SER A 75 -8.06 4.42 13.67
CA SER A 75 -8.58 4.06 14.99
C SER A 75 -7.54 3.26 15.76
N LYS A 76 -7.47 3.48 17.08
CA LYS A 76 -6.58 2.74 18.01
C LYS A 76 -7.28 1.60 18.74
N ASN A 77 -8.59 1.65 18.86
CA ASN A 77 -9.34 0.64 19.60
C ASN A 77 -10.75 0.43 19.00
N PRO A 78 -10.96 -0.63 18.20
CA PRO A 78 -9.92 -1.52 17.67
C PRO A 78 -8.99 -0.79 16.70
N ILE A 79 -7.79 -1.32 16.48
CA ILE A 79 -6.85 -0.79 15.49
C ILE A 79 -7.47 -0.89 14.11
N LYS A 80 -7.52 0.23 13.39
CA LYS A 80 -7.95 0.27 12.00
C LYS A 80 -6.95 1.00 11.14
N ILE A 81 -6.53 0.35 10.07
CA ILE A 81 -5.53 0.87 9.13
C ILE A 81 -6.16 1.01 7.75
N ILE A 82 -5.94 2.14 7.10
CA ILE A 82 -6.30 2.33 5.70
C ILE A 82 -5.05 2.51 4.85
N ASP A 83 -5.00 1.80 3.72
CA ASP A 83 -3.89 1.86 2.77
C ASP A 83 -4.34 1.66 1.33
N GLY A 84 -3.79 2.43 0.41
CA GLY A 84 -4.12 2.35 -1.00
C GLY A 84 -3.32 1.31 -1.79
N ALA A 85 -2.81 0.25 -1.17
CA ALA A 85 -2.16 -0.86 -1.86
C ALA A 85 -3.11 -1.47 -2.89
N HIS A 86 -2.65 -1.68 -4.12
CA HIS A 86 -3.49 -2.11 -5.24
C HIS A 86 -2.74 -3.02 -6.23
N ASN A 87 -1.58 -3.51 -5.84
CA ASN A 87 -0.79 -4.53 -6.53
C ASN A 87 -0.03 -5.37 -5.49
N ALA A 88 0.52 -6.51 -5.91
CA ALA A 88 1.17 -7.46 -5.04
C ALA A 88 2.34 -6.84 -4.24
N SER A 89 3.17 -6.03 -4.87
CA SER A 89 4.32 -5.39 -4.20
C SER A 89 3.90 -4.39 -3.12
N SER A 90 2.88 -3.56 -3.38
CA SER A 90 2.37 -2.61 -2.38
C SER A 90 1.67 -3.32 -1.22
N LEU A 91 0.96 -4.42 -1.51
CA LEU A 91 0.34 -5.25 -0.47
C LEU A 91 1.40 -5.91 0.42
N GLU A 92 2.47 -6.44 -0.17
CA GLU A 92 3.58 -7.03 0.57
C GLU A 92 4.22 -6.03 1.54
N THR A 93 4.38 -4.78 1.09
CA THR A 93 4.87 -3.69 1.94
C THR A 93 3.90 -3.38 3.09
N LEU A 94 2.58 -3.36 2.83
CA LEU A 94 1.56 -3.16 3.86
C LEU A 94 1.57 -4.29 4.89
N VAL A 95 1.65 -5.54 4.43
CA VAL A 95 1.71 -6.71 5.31
C VAL A 95 2.96 -6.67 6.18
N SER A 96 4.14 -6.40 5.61
CA SER A 96 5.37 -6.27 6.39
C SER A 96 5.27 -5.19 7.46
N PHE A 97 4.70 -4.02 7.13
CA PHE A 97 4.46 -2.95 8.09
C PHE A 97 3.57 -3.40 9.27
N ILE A 98 2.54 -4.20 8.99
CA ILE A 98 1.65 -4.72 10.04
C ILE A 98 2.38 -5.76 10.89
N GLU A 99 3.09 -6.70 10.28
CA GLU A 99 3.83 -7.77 10.96
C GLU A 99 4.97 -7.24 11.85
N GLU A 100 5.54 -6.07 11.55
CA GLU A 100 6.53 -5.41 12.40
C GLU A 100 5.96 -4.99 13.77
N ASN A 101 4.66 -4.70 13.86
CA ASN A 101 4.05 -4.10 15.04
C ASN A 101 2.88 -4.91 15.61
N HIS A 102 2.32 -5.85 14.85
CA HIS A 102 1.09 -6.57 15.17
C HIS A 102 1.12 -8.02 14.66
N THR A 103 0.23 -8.85 15.18
CA THR A 103 -0.05 -10.19 14.69
C THR A 103 -1.07 -10.11 13.55
N ILE A 104 -0.69 -10.50 12.34
CA ILE A 104 -1.55 -10.39 11.15
C ILE A 104 -2.84 -11.20 11.27
N ASP A 105 -2.80 -12.35 11.97
CA ASP A 105 -3.91 -13.26 12.18
C ASP A 105 -5.06 -12.64 12.98
N ASP A 106 -4.80 -11.55 13.70
CA ASP A 106 -5.82 -10.80 14.45
C ASP A 106 -6.64 -9.87 13.55
N PHE A 107 -6.16 -9.60 12.33
CA PHE A 107 -6.78 -8.59 11.46
C PHE A 107 -7.78 -9.17 10.47
N ASP A 108 -8.92 -8.51 10.39
CA ASP A 108 -9.82 -8.62 9.24
C ASP A 108 -9.30 -7.74 8.10
N ILE A 109 -9.37 -8.25 6.86
CA ILE A 109 -8.96 -7.46 5.70
C ILE A 109 -10.15 -7.18 4.77
N TYR A 110 -10.39 -5.91 4.50
CA TYR A 110 -11.44 -5.39 3.62
C TYR A 110 -10.81 -4.91 2.31
N ILE A 111 -11.20 -5.53 1.20
CA ILE A 111 -10.57 -5.35 -0.10
C ILE A 111 -11.55 -4.80 -1.12
N GLY A 112 -11.23 -3.68 -1.75
CA GLY A 112 -11.97 -3.16 -2.90
C GLY A 112 -11.02 -2.67 -3.99
N MET A 113 -10.95 -3.38 -5.10
CA MET A 113 -10.01 -3.11 -6.19
C MET A 113 -10.66 -2.37 -7.35
N LYS A 114 -9.91 -1.49 -7.99
CA LYS A 114 -10.32 -0.88 -9.25
C LYS A 114 -10.28 -1.93 -10.36
N LYS A 115 -11.28 -1.92 -11.24
CA LYS A 115 -11.32 -2.78 -12.43
C LYS A 115 -10.05 -2.64 -13.28
N GLY A 116 -9.60 -3.75 -13.85
CA GLY A 116 -8.38 -3.81 -14.67
C GLY A 116 -7.07 -3.97 -13.89
N LYS A 117 -7.13 -4.16 -12.58
CA LYS A 117 -5.96 -4.56 -11.77
C LYS A 117 -5.75 -6.06 -11.80
N ASN A 118 -4.51 -6.51 -11.58
CA ASN A 118 -4.18 -7.94 -11.50
C ASN A 118 -4.65 -8.53 -10.16
N ILE A 119 -5.89 -8.99 -10.15
CA ILE A 119 -6.54 -9.57 -8.97
C ILE A 119 -5.81 -10.82 -8.51
N ILE A 120 -5.43 -11.70 -9.44
CA ILE A 120 -4.83 -13.00 -9.11
C ILE A 120 -3.51 -12.79 -8.35
N GLU A 121 -2.65 -11.93 -8.85
CA GLU A 121 -1.37 -11.65 -8.22
C GLU A 121 -1.55 -11.01 -6.83
N PHE A 122 -2.51 -10.10 -6.71
CA PHE A 122 -2.85 -9.46 -5.43
C PHE A 122 -3.37 -10.48 -4.42
N MET A 123 -4.34 -11.30 -4.82
CA MET A 123 -4.97 -12.31 -3.96
C MET A 123 -4.00 -13.43 -3.58
N ASN A 124 -3.07 -13.82 -4.45
CA ASN A 124 -2.01 -14.77 -4.11
C ASN A 124 -1.19 -14.31 -2.90
N LYS A 125 -0.93 -13.01 -2.78
CA LYS A 125 -0.24 -12.45 -1.62
C LYS A 125 -1.10 -12.44 -0.35
N ILE A 126 -2.40 -12.18 -0.48
CA ILE A 126 -3.36 -12.29 0.65
C ILE A 126 -3.34 -13.70 1.22
N PHE A 127 -3.40 -14.72 0.35
CA PHE A 127 -3.52 -16.12 0.77
C PHE A 127 -2.26 -16.73 1.35
N THR A 128 -1.10 -16.11 1.16
CA THR A 128 0.10 -16.52 1.91
C THR A 128 0.07 -16.06 3.37
N LYS A 129 -0.98 -15.34 3.78
CA LYS A 129 -1.14 -14.78 5.12
C LYS A 129 -2.46 -15.25 5.74
N ASN A 130 -2.43 -15.46 7.05
CA ASN A 130 -3.56 -15.98 7.80
C ASN A 130 -4.40 -14.84 8.37
N PHE A 131 -5.01 -14.00 7.53
CA PHE A 131 -5.96 -13.02 8.03
C PHE A 131 -7.15 -13.69 8.73
N ASN A 132 -7.63 -13.09 9.82
CA ASN A 132 -8.78 -13.60 10.56
C ASN A 132 -10.01 -13.76 9.66
N GLN A 133 -10.32 -12.75 8.84
CA GLN A 133 -11.40 -12.82 7.85
C GLN A 133 -11.09 -11.94 6.64
N ILE A 134 -11.43 -12.45 5.46
CA ILE A 134 -11.36 -11.68 4.21
C ILE A 134 -12.76 -11.17 3.87
N TYR A 135 -12.84 -9.85 3.63
CA TYR A 135 -14.05 -9.18 3.16
C TYR A 135 -13.79 -8.56 1.79
N LEU A 136 -14.68 -8.81 0.84
CA LEU A 136 -14.70 -8.09 -0.43
C LEU A 136 -15.70 -6.95 -0.33
N ILE A 137 -15.22 -5.72 -0.53
CA ILE A 137 -16.09 -4.55 -0.58
C ILE A 137 -16.86 -4.59 -1.89
N GLU A 138 -18.17 -4.64 -1.78
CA GLU A 138 -19.06 -4.53 -2.91
C GLU A 138 -19.78 -3.20 -2.90
N ASN A 139 -20.04 -2.76 -4.10
CA ASN A 139 -20.79 -1.58 -4.43
C ASN A 139 -20.11 -0.26 -4.19
N ASP A 140 -19.57 0.28 -5.29
CA ASP A 140 -19.40 1.69 -5.31
C ASP A 140 -19.55 2.32 -6.69
N SER A 141 -20.56 3.17 -6.81
CA SER A 141 -20.72 4.08 -7.93
C SER A 141 -19.62 5.16 -7.99
N PHE A 142 -18.75 5.23 -6.97
CA PHE A 142 -17.69 6.23 -6.87
C PHE A 142 -16.51 5.96 -7.81
N PHE A 143 -16.23 4.69 -8.10
CA PHE A 143 -15.22 4.30 -9.09
C PHE A 143 -15.58 2.96 -9.71
N GLU A 144 -15.05 2.68 -10.89
CA GLU A 144 -15.26 1.40 -11.56
C GLU A 144 -14.52 0.29 -10.79
N GLN A 145 -15.26 -0.43 -9.98
CA GLN A 145 -14.76 -1.48 -9.09
C GLN A 145 -14.80 -2.85 -9.76
N THR A 146 -13.84 -3.70 -9.41
CA THR A 146 -13.88 -5.13 -9.69
C THR A 146 -15.06 -5.75 -8.95
N LYS A 147 -15.89 -6.52 -9.65
CA LYS A 147 -17.03 -7.19 -9.04
C LYS A 147 -16.60 -8.35 -8.15
N THR A 148 -17.36 -8.64 -7.10
CA THR A 148 -17.11 -9.81 -6.24
C THR A 148 -17.12 -11.10 -7.04
N SER A 149 -17.98 -11.22 -8.07
CA SER A 149 -18.01 -12.38 -8.98
C SER A 149 -16.68 -12.63 -9.71
N ASP A 150 -15.87 -11.59 -9.93
CA ASP A 150 -14.57 -11.76 -10.57
C ASP A 150 -13.54 -12.45 -9.65
N PHE A 151 -13.81 -12.44 -8.35
CA PHE A 151 -13.00 -13.12 -7.34
C PHE A 151 -13.50 -14.55 -7.04
N GLU A 152 -14.79 -14.87 -7.29
CA GLU A 152 -15.41 -16.15 -6.92
C GLU A 152 -14.67 -17.36 -7.48
N ASN A 153 -14.34 -17.34 -8.76
CA ASN A 153 -13.61 -18.43 -9.39
C ASN A 153 -12.27 -18.69 -8.72
N TYR A 154 -11.59 -17.61 -8.32
CA TYR A 154 -10.31 -17.71 -7.65
C TYR A 154 -10.44 -18.27 -6.23
N PHE A 155 -11.41 -17.80 -5.45
CA PHE A 155 -11.68 -18.30 -4.10
C PHE A 155 -12.07 -19.78 -4.12
N ASN A 156 -13.00 -20.16 -5.02
CA ASN A 156 -13.45 -21.54 -5.16
C ASN A 156 -12.30 -22.49 -5.56
N ALA A 157 -11.46 -22.08 -6.50
CA ALA A 157 -10.32 -22.89 -6.95
C ALA A 157 -9.28 -23.13 -5.85
N ASN A 158 -9.18 -22.25 -4.86
CA ASN A 158 -8.22 -22.34 -3.76
C ASN A 158 -8.86 -22.80 -2.43
N GLY A 159 -10.14 -23.16 -2.41
CA GLY A 159 -10.83 -23.63 -1.20
C GLY A 159 -10.95 -22.57 -0.11
N LEU A 160 -11.02 -21.31 -0.48
CA LEU A 160 -10.98 -20.18 0.43
C LEU A 160 -12.36 -19.57 0.61
N THR A 161 -12.57 -18.90 1.74
CA THR A 161 -13.83 -18.25 2.05
C THR A 161 -13.66 -16.73 2.16
N TYR A 162 -14.67 -16.00 1.75
CA TYR A 162 -14.78 -14.57 1.95
C TYR A 162 -16.20 -14.17 2.34
N LYS A 163 -16.35 -12.96 2.84
CA LYS A 163 -17.66 -12.33 3.03
C LYS A 163 -17.76 -11.07 2.18
N VAL A 164 -18.96 -10.72 1.77
CA VAL A 164 -19.24 -9.43 1.14
C VAL A 164 -19.50 -8.40 2.22
N ALA A 165 -18.95 -7.20 2.06
CA ALA A 165 -19.07 -6.13 3.02
C ALA A 165 -19.14 -4.75 2.33
N THR A 166 -19.48 -3.73 3.09
CA THR A 166 -19.47 -2.33 2.72
C THR A 166 -18.34 -1.58 3.45
N ILE A 167 -18.06 -0.34 3.06
CA ILE A 167 -17.14 0.54 3.82
C ILE A 167 -17.70 0.80 5.22
N GLY A 168 -19.02 0.87 5.38
CA GLY A 168 -19.68 1.02 6.69
C GLY A 168 -19.42 -0.16 7.62
N ASP A 169 -19.34 -1.39 7.08
CA ASP A 169 -18.97 -2.57 7.87
C ASP A 169 -17.53 -2.49 8.40
N PHE A 170 -16.59 -2.00 7.58
CA PHE A 170 -15.24 -1.69 8.05
C PHE A 170 -15.27 -0.63 9.16
N TYR A 171 -16.00 0.49 8.96
CA TYR A 171 -16.10 1.55 9.95
C TYR A 171 -16.64 1.06 11.30
N THR A 172 -17.66 0.20 11.29
CA THR A 172 -18.33 -0.31 12.51
C THR A 172 -17.69 -1.59 13.08
N SER A 173 -16.73 -2.20 12.38
CA SER A 173 -16.04 -3.42 12.85
C SER A 173 -15.49 -3.25 14.27
N LYS A 174 -15.58 -4.33 15.05
CA LYS A 174 -15.03 -4.42 16.41
C LYS A 174 -13.69 -5.17 16.47
N ASN A 175 -13.24 -5.68 15.33
CA ASN A 175 -11.95 -6.36 15.21
C ASN A 175 -10.89 -5.39 14.65
N PRO A 176 -9.61 -5.64 14.94
CA PRO A 176 -8.52 -5.03 14.20
C PRO A 176 -8.75 -5.21 12.70
N SER A 177 -8.60 -4.17 11.91
CA SER A 177 -9.05 -4.21 10.52
C SER A 177 -8.20 -3.39 9.58
N ILE A 178 -8.09 -3.84 8.34
CA ILE A 178 -7.39 -3.16 7.26
C ILE A 178 -8.35 -2.91 6.11
N LEU A 179 -8.38 -1.69 5.58
CA LEU A 179 -9.10 -1.34 4.35
C LEU A 179 -8.09 -1.04 3.26
N THR A 180 -8.13 -1.80 2.15
CA THR A 180 -7.11 -1.73 1.10
C THR A 180 -7.64 -2.12 -0.29
N GLY A 181 -6.77 -2.07 -1.31
CA GLY A 181 -7.08 -2.46 -2.69
C GLY A 181 -7.19 -1.26 -3.65
N SER A 182 -7.42 -0.05 -3.15
CA SER A 182 -7.55 1.13 -4.00
C SER A 182 -7.45 2.45 -3.21
N LEU A 183 -6.71 3.42 -3.75
CA LEU A 183 -6.74 4.80 -3.22
C LEU A 183 -8.11 5.46 -3.34
N TYR A 184 -8.92 5.08 -4.35
CA TYR A 184 -10.29 5.58 -4.47
C TYR A 184 -11.18 5.10 -3.31
N LEU A 185 -11.03 3.83 -2.92
CA LEU A 185 -11.72 3.25 -1.77
C LEU A 185 -11.35 3.98 -0.47
N VAL A 186 -10.06 4.17 -0.25
CA VAL A 186 -9.54 4.93 0.91
C VAL A 186 -10.03 6.37 0.91
N GLY A 187 -9.99 7.04 -0.25
CA GLY A 187 -10.50 8.40 -0.39
C GLY A 187 -12.00 8.52 -0.08
N LYS A 188 -12.79 7.50 -0.49
CA LYS A 188 -14.21 7.46 -0.15
C LYS A 188 -14.42 7.28 1.36
N TYR A 189 -13.73 6.33 1.98
CA TYR A 189 -13.77 6.15 3.43
C TYR A 189 -13.49 7.48 4.15
N LYS A 190 -12.43 8.17 3.78
CA LYS A 190 -12.08 9.45 4.41
C LYS A 190 -13.16 10.51 4.21
N LYS A 191 -13.78 10.57 3.05
CA LYS A 191 -14.88 11.52 2.78
C LYS A 191 -16.12 11.26 3.64
N GLU A 192 -16.41 10.01 3.96
CA GLU A 192 -17.65 9.61 4.64
C GLU A 192 -17.51 9.49 6.16
N TYR A 193 -16.29 9.16 6.64
CA TYR A 193 -16.08 8.75 8.04
C TYR A 193 -14.91 9.47 8.77
N SER A 194 -14.23 10.42 8.10
CA SER A 194 -13.13 11.20 8.72
C SER A 194 -13.53 12.63 9.03
#